data_ddcb2db399ed267f2f3e42f115c479bd
#
_entry.id   ddcb2db399ed267f2f3e42f115c479bd
#
_cell.length_a   1.000
_cell.length_b   1.000
_cell.length_c   1.000
_cell.angle_alpha   90.00
_cell.angle_beta   90.00
_cell.angle_gamma   90.00
#
_symmetry.space_group_name_H-M   'P 1'
#
loop_
_entity.id
_entity.type
_entity.pdbx_description
1 polymer ?
#
loop_
_entity_poly.entity_id
_entity_poly.type
_entity_poly.pdbx_seq_one_letter_code
_entity_poly.pdbx_strand_id
1 'polypeptide(L)'
;VLIDPLSPDLSLDPLYELFKNPNVVKVFHAARQDLEIFFIDKKIIPFPFFDTQVAAMVCGFGEQVGYEKLVRSICNEGLDKSSRFTDWSARPLSNKQMHYAIGDVTYLREIYEFLSNKIKNNKRQAWVEEELKILMDPETYTIDPKYAWRRVKTRSSSWKMLAAIAELAMFREKYAQQKNIPRNRVYKDDCMMELAATRPKSLED
;
A
#
# COMPACT_ATOMS: atom_id res chain seq x y z
N VAL A 1 -5.00 7.47 18.98
CA VAL A 1 -4.24 6.33 19.56
C VAL A 1 -3.15 5.96 18.58
N LEU A 2 -1.93 5.72 19.07
CA LEU A 2 -0.83 5.12 18.32
C LEU A 2 -0.75 3.64 18.67
N ILE A 3 -0.68 2.79 17.66
CA ILE A 3 -0.53 1.35 17.79
C ILE A 3 0.83 0.99 17.21
N ASP A 4 1.69 0.37 18.02
CA ASP A 4 3.02 -0.07 17.58
C ASP A 4 3.00 -1.56 17.20
N PRO A 5 2.92 -1.91 15.90
CA PRO A 5 2.84 -3.29 15.48
C PRO A 5 4.14 -4.08 15.69
N LEU A 6 5.25 -3.40 16.04
CA LEU A 6 6.51 -4.05 16.36
C LEU A 6 6.62 -4.46 17.83
N SER A 7 5.64 -4.10 18.67
CA SER A 7 5.60 -4.55 20.07
C SER A 7 5.29 -6.04 20.12
N PRO A 8 6.17 -6.88 20.74
CA PRO A 8 6.02 -8.35 20.71
C PRO A 8 4.77 -8.83 21.46
N ASP A 9 4.26 -8.05 22.43
CA ASP A 9 3.14 -8.45 23.29
C ASP A 9 1.80 -7.87 22.84
N LEU A 10 1.78 -7.17 21.69
CA LEU A 10 0.57 -6.52 21.20
C LEU A 10 -0.21 -7.42 20.25
N SER A 11 -1.45 -7.78 20.62
CA SER A 11 -2.39 -8.36 19.67
C SER A 11 -3.09 -7.28 18.86
N LEU A 12 -3.07 -7.42 17.54
CA LEU A 12 -3.83 -6.58 16.61
C LEU A 12 -5.25 -7.12 16.34
N ASP A 13 -5.66 -8.22 16.96
CA ASP A 13 -6.98 -8.82 16.73
C ASP A 13 -8.15 -7.85 17.00
N PRO A 14 -8.13 -7.00 18.07
CA PRO A 14 -9.18 -6.00 18.26
C PRO A 14 -9.29 -4.99 17.11
N LEU A 15 -8.15 -4.62 16.49
CA LEU A 15 -8.15 -3.74 15.31
C LEU A 15 -8.77 -4.44 14.11
N TYR A 16 -8.45 -5.71 13.88
CA TYR A 16 -9.03 -6.48 12.78
C TYR A 16 -10.53 -6.73 12.96
N GLU A 17 -11.00 -6.91 14.20
CA GLU A 17 -12.45 -6.99 14.47
C GLU A 17 -13.13 -5.64 14.18
N LEU A 18 -12.49 -4.51 14.51
CA LEU A 18 -12.99 -3.20 14.12
C LEU A 18 -13.05 -3.05 12.58
N PHE A 19 -12.06 -3.57 11.86
CA PHE A 19 -12.04 -3.52 10.39
C PHE A 19 -13.21 -4.29 9.75
N LYS A 20 -13.69 -5.34 10.38
CA LYS A 20 -14.86 -6.13 9.93
C LYS A 20 -16.20 -5.49 10.31
N ASN A 21 -16.23 -4.53 11.23
CA ASN A 21 -17.48 -3.95 11.72
C ASN A 21 -18.18 -3.12 10.62
N PRO A 22 -19.36 -3.53 10.12
CA PRO A 22 -20.06 -2.85 9.04
C PRO A 22 -20.64 -1.49 9.44
N ASN A 23 -20.77 -1.22 10.74
CA ASN A 23 -21.31 0.04 11.26
C ASN A 23 -20.26 1.14 11.42
N VAL A 24 -18.99 0.83 11.16
CA VAL A 24 -17.87 1.78 11.30
C VAL A 24 -17.20 1.95 9.94
N VAL A 25 -17.22 3.16 9.41
CA VAL A 25 -16.46 3.51 8.20
C VAL A 25 -14.99 3.70 8.54
N LYS A 26 -14.11 2.97 7.89
CA LYS A 26 -12.66 3.10 8.01
C LYS A 26 -12.17 4.10 6.97
N VAL A 27 -11.63 5.23 7.45
CA VAL A 27 -11.19 6.33 6.58
C VAL A 27 -9.69 6.28 6.42
N PHE A 28 -9.24 6.26 5.17
CA PHE A 28 -7.83 6.23 4.77
C PHE A 28 -7.50 7.37 3.81
N HIS A 29 -6.21 7.53 3.53
CA HIS A 29 -5.72 8.34 2.42
C HIS A 29 -4.69 7.58 1.61
N ALA A 30 -4.97 7.33 0.33
CA ALA A 30 -4.13 6.51 -0.55
C ALA A 30 -3.91 5.08 0.00
N ALA A 31 -4.99 4.42 0.38
CA ALA A 31 -5.06 3.21 1.20
C ALA A 31 -4.37 1.96 0.62
N ARG A 32 -4.03 1.94 -0.67
CA ARG A 32 -3.59 0.71 -1.36
C ARG A 32 -2.49 -0.06 -0.62
N GLN A 33 -1.49 0.65 -0.08
CA GLN A 33 -0.38 0.01 0.63
C GLN A 33 -0.80 -0.50 2.00
N ASP A 34 -1.66 0.24 2.70
CA ASP A 34 -2.18 -0.17 4.00
C ASP A 34 -3.06 -1.41 3.86
N LEU A 35 -3.94 -1.43 2.85
CA LEU A 35 -4.81 -2.58 2.56
C LEU A 35 -3.99 -3.81 2.17
N GLU A 36 -2.88 -3.65 1.43
CA GLU A 36 -1.95 -4.73 1.11
C GLU A 36 -1.36 -5.35 2.38
N ILE A 37 -0.95 -4.53 3.36
CA ILE A 37 -0.41 -5.01 4.65
C ILE A 37 -1.47 -5.83 5.40
N PHE A 38 -2.68 -5.31 5.55
CA PHE A 38 -3.77 -6.01 6.26
C PHE A 38 -4.18 -7.30 5.54
N PHE A 39 -4.20 -7.27 4.20
CA PHE A 39 -4.52 -8.46 3.41
C PHE A 39 -3.43 -9.53 3.50
N ILE A 40 -2.15 -9.15 3.50
CA ILE A 40 -1.04 -10.10 3.66
C ILE A 40 -1.08 -10.75 5.04
N ASP A 41 -1.29 -9.96 6.10
CA ASP A 41 -1.26 -10.43 7.49
C ASP A 41 -2.46 -11.33 7.83
N LYS A 42 -3.67 -10.86 7.60
CA LYS A 42 -4.92 -11.54 8.06
C LYS A 42 -5.91 -11.86 6.94
N LYS A 43 -5.58 -11.61 5.67
CA LYS A 43 -6.51 -11.75 4.53
C LYS A 43 -7.79 -10.91 4.70
N ILE A 44 -7.67 -9.74 5.34
CA ILE A 44 -8.78 -8.83 5.61
C ILE A 44 -8.60 -7.57 4.78
N ILE A 45 -9.65 -7.17 4.09
CA ILE A 45 -9.81 -5.83 3.53
C ILE A 45 -10.86 -5.13 4.41
N PRO A 46 -10.53 -4.00 5.07
CA PRO A 46 -11.48 -3.27 5.90
C PRO A 46 -12.75 -2.89 5.13
N PHE A 47 -13.93 -3.12 5.70
CA PHE A 47 -15.20 -2.76 5.07
C PHE A 47 -16.25 -2.33 6.11
N PRO A 48 -17.05 -1.28 5.83
CA PRO A 48 -16.90 -0.31 4.75
C PRO A 48 -15.67 0.57 4.95
N PHE A 49 -15.02 0.99 3.85
CA PHE A 49 -13.93 1.95 3.94
C PHE A 49 -14.11 3.10 2.95
N PHE A 50 -13.40 4.19 3.21
CA PHE A 50 -13.42 5.41 2.41
C PHE A 50 -11.98 5.88 2.19
N ASP A 51 -11.58 6.02 0.94
CA ASP A 51 -10.27 6.58 0.57
C ASP A 51 -10.44 8.04 0.18
N THR A 52 -9.85 8.93 0.98
CA THR A 52 -9.95 10.37 0.76
C THR A 52 -9.21 10.84 -0.50
N GLN A 53 -8.21 10.09 -0.99
CA GLN A 53 -7.54 10.41 -2.26
C GLN A 53 -8.46 10.12 -3.46
N VAL A 54 -9.11 8.96 -3.48
CA VAL A 54 -10.09 8.58 -4.49
C VAL A 54 -11.28 9.55 -4.48
N ALA A 55 -11.83 9.83 -3.30
CA ALA A 55 -12.93 10.76 -3.14
C ALA A 55 -12.58 12.18 -3.61
N ALA A 56 -11.37 12.64 -3.31
CA ALA A 56 -10.88 13.95 -3.73
C ALA A 56 -10.71 14.04 -5.25
N MET A 57 -10.24 12.98 -5.91
CA MET A 57 -10.16 12.89 -7.37
C MET A 57 -11.55 13.08 -7.99
N VAL A 58 -12.55 12.33 -7.51
CA VAL A 58 -13.94 12.44 -7.97
C VAL A 58 -14.53 13.83 -7.69
N CYS A 59 -14.08 14.50 -6.63
CA CYS A 59 -14.48 15.87 -6.29
C CYS A 59 -13.73 16.97 -7.03
N GLY A 60 -12.77 16.62 -7.92
CA GLY A 60 -12.05 17.59 -8.77
C GLY A 60 -10.84 18.24 -8.12
N PHE A 61 -10.27 17.66 -7.05
CA PHE A 61 -9.02 18.13 -6.42
C PHE A 61 -7.77 17.73 -7.20
N GLY A 62 -7.92 16.91 -8.26
CA GLY A 62 -6.84 16.36 -9.05
C GLY A 62 -6.56 14.89 -8.77
N GLU A 63 -5.91 14.24 -9.74
CA GLU A 63 -5.46 12.86 -9.63
C GLU A 63 -4.35 12.73 -8.59
N GLN A 64 -4.41 11.69 -7.75
CA GLN A 64 -3.40 11.39 -6.75
C GLN A 64 -3.02 12.57 -5.81
N VAL A 65 -4.01 13.38 -5.44
CA VAL A 65 -3.77 14.50 -4.53
C VAL A 65 -3.22 13.98 -3.18
N GLY A 66 -2.14 14.60 -2.68
CA GLY A 66 -1.53 14.22 -1.40
C GLY A 66 -2.32 14.75 -0.20
N TYR A 67 -2.22 14.05 0.93
CA TYR A 67 -2.93 14.35 2.17
C TYR A 67 -2.72 15.79 2.65
N GLU A 68 -1.47 16.28 2.69
CA GLU A 68 -1.16 17.65 3.07
C GLU A 68 -1.92 18.69 2.24
N LYS A 69 -2.02 18.47 0.93
CA LYS A 69 -2.74 19.40 0.05
C LYS A 69 -4.23 19.44 0.39
N LEU A 70 -4.81 18.29 0.77
CA LEU A 70 -6.20 18.23 1.23
C LEU A 70 -6.37 18.92 2.59
N VAL A 71 -5.47 18.65 3.55
CA VAL A 71 -5.47 19.31 4.86
C VAL A 71 -5.42 20.83 4.69
N ARG A 72 -4.49 21.33 3.87
CA ARG A 72 -4.38 22.77 3.61
C ARG A 72 -5.62 23.34 2.93
N SER A 73 -6.19 22.61 1.96
CA SER A 73 -7.30 23.14 1.15
C SER A 73 -8.66 23.05 1.83
N ILE A 74 -8.85 22.09 2.74
CA ILE A 74 -10.14 21.79 3.38
C ILE A 74 -10.14 22.29 4.82
N CYS A 75 -9.10 21.97 5.58
CA CYS A 75 -8.99 22.27 7.01
C CYS A 75 -8.26 23.59 7.29
N ASN A 76 -7.60 24.18 6.26
CA ASN A 76 -6.75 25.40 6.38
C ASN A 76 -5.61 25.25 7.40
N GLU A 77 -5.06 24.02 7.51
CA GLU A 77 -4.01 23.63 8.46
C GLU A 77 -2.73 23.20 7.73
N GLY A 78 -1.62 23.15 8.46
CA GLY A 78 -0.33 22.67 7.97
C GLY A 78 0.09 21.38 8.69
N LEU A 79 0.84 20.52 7.97
CA LEU A 79 1.43 19.31 8.54
C LEU A 79 2.95 19.47 8.73
N ASP A 80 3.47 19.03 9.87
CA ASP A 80 4.90 18.90 10.08
C ASP A 80 5.42 17.63 9.40
N LYS A 81 6.36 17.78 8.47
CA LYS A 81 6.99 16.69 7.72
C LYS A 81 8.41 16.36 8.19
N SER A 82 8.89 16.96 9.24
CA SER A 82 10.27 16.84 9.67
C SER A 82 10.69 15.40 9.99
N SER A 83 9.75 14.53 10.33
CA SER A 83 10.01 13.13 10.69
C SER A 83 9.76 12.11 9.57
N ARG A 84 9.37 12.53 8.36
CA ARG A 84 8.99 11.63 7.28
C ARG A 84 10.07 10.61 6.90
N PHE A 85 11.34 11.02 6.89
CA PHE A 85 12.46 10.20 6.45
C PHE A 85 13.38 9.76 7.60
N THR A 86 12.86 9.72 8.82
CA THR A 86 13.57 9.21 9.99
C THR A 86 13.51 7.69 10.04
N ASP A 87 14.35 7.07 10.85
CA ASP A 87 14.29 5.62 11.09
C ASP A 87 13.07 5.27 11.95
N TRP A 88 12.05 4.71 11.31
CA TRP A 88 10.82 4.26 11.95
C TRP A 88 10.93 2.88 12.61
N SER A 89 12.06 2.17 12.46
CA SER A 89 12.33 0.92 13.15
C SER A 89 12.92 1.12 14.54
N ALA A 90 13.51 2.29 14.81
CA ALA A 90 14.09 2.63 16.10
C ALA A 90 13.03 2.69 17.21
N ARG A 91 13.39 2.19 18.41
CA ARG A 91 12.53 2.28 19.60
C ARG A 91 13.34 2.82 20.79
N PRO A 92 12.70 3.65 21.64
CA PRO A 92 11.33 4.19 21.52
C PRO A 92 11.21 5.23 20.39
N LEU A 93 9.98 5.41 19.87
CA LEU A 93 9.71 6.50 18.93
C LEU A 93 9.89 7.86 19.63
N SER A 94 10.50 8.80 18.93
CA SER A 94 10.63 10.17 19.43
C SER A 94 9.27 10.90 19.46
N ASN A 95 9.15 11.94 20.29
CA ASN A 95 7.96 12.77 20.33
C ASN A 95 7.60 13.37 18.95
N LYS A 96 8.59 13.71 18.14
CA LYS A 96 8.39 14.23 16.78
C LYS A 96 7.80 13.17 15.85
N GLN A 97 8.28 11.93 15.93
CA GLN A 97 7.72 10.82 15.17
C GLN A 97 6.28 10.51 15.59
N MET A 98 6.00 10.49 16.89
CA MET A 98 4.64 10.29 17.39
C MET A 98 3.69 11.40 16.93
N HIS A 99 4.12 12.67 16.97
CA HIS A 99 3.34 13.79 16.46
C HIS A 99 3.08 13.68 14.95
N TYR A 100 4.10 13.30 14.20
CA TYR A 100 3.96 13.06 12.76
C TYR A 100 2.92 11.97 12.46
N ALA A 101 3.02 10.81 13.11
CA ALA A 101 2.10 9.70 12.93
C ALA A 101 0.65 10.04 13.30
N ILE A 102 0.45 10.85 14.37
CA ILE A 102 -0.87 11.35 14.72
C ILE A 102 -1.36 12.35 13.66
N GLY A 103 -0.50 13.23 13.17
CA GLY A 103 -0.83 14.22 12.15
C GLY A 103 -1.34 13.60 10.85
N ASP A 104 -0.83 12.43 10.48
CA ASP A 104 -1.24 11.71 9.26
C ASP A 104 -2.71 11.22 9.30
N VAL A 105 -3.36 11.23 10.47
CA VAL A 105 -4.75 10.79 10.63
C VAL A 105 -5.67 11.83 11.26
N THR A 106 -5.13 12.88 11.87
CA THR A 106 -5.89 13.86 12.67
C THR A 106 -7.03 14.51 11.85
N TYR A 107 -6.75 14.89 10.62
CA TYR A 107 -7.70 15.62 9.78
C TYR A 107 -8.55 14.73 8.87
N LEU A 108 -8.33 13.38 8.91
CA LEU A 108 -9.08 12.47 8.04
C LEU A 108 -10.59 12.54 8.25
N ARG A 109 -11.04 12.75 9.48
CA ARG A 109 -12.46 12.86 9.79
C ARG A 109 -13.09 14.09 9.11
N GLU A 110 -12.47 15.25 9.25
CA GLU A 110 -12.96 16.50 8.67
C GLU A 110 -12.95 16.42 7.13
N ILE A 111 -11.88 15.89 6.55
CA ILE A 111 -11.77 15.66 5.11
C ILE A 111 -12.86 14.69 4.64
N TYR A 112 -13.13 13.62 5.39
CA TYR A 112 -14.18 12.66 5.08
C TYR A 112 -15.56 13.32 5.06
N GLU A 113 -15.89 14.08 6.10
CA GLU A 113 -17.18 14.79 6.21
C GLU A 113 -17.36 15.77 5.04
N PHE A 114 -16.33 16.55 4.71
CA PHE A 114 -16.35 17.49 3.59
C PHE A 114 -16.54 16.77 2.25
N LEU A 115 -15.72 15.76 1.95
CA LEU A 115 -15.76 15.05 0.68
C LEU A 115 -17.05 14.24 0.52
N SER A 116 -17.53 13.59 1.57
CA SER A 116 -18.80 12.84 1.54
C SER A 116 -19.98 13.74 1.21
N ASN A 117 -20.04 14.92 1.84
CA ASN A 117 -21.08 15.91 1.53
C ASN A 117 -20.98 16.40 0.07
N LYS A 118 -19.77 16.68 -0.41
CA LYS A 118 -19.54 17.14 -1.78
C LYS A 118 -19.92 16.08 -2.82
N ILE A 119 -19.57 14.80 -2.57
CA ILE A 119 -19.94 13.66 -3.43
C ILE A 119 -21.45 13.50 -3.48
N LYS A 120 -22.13 13.56 -2.33
CA LYS A 120 -23.59 13.49 -2.23
C LYS A 120 -24.28 14.61 -3.01
N ASN A 121 -23.83 15.84 -2.82
CA ASN A 121 -24.38 17.01 -3.52
C ASN A 121 -24.18 16.94 -5.03
N ASN A 122 -23.05 16.40 -5.48
CA ASN A 122 -22.73 16.23 -6.89
C ASN A 122 -23.29 14.92 -7.49
N LYS A 123 -23.96 14.09 -6.70
CA LYS A 123 -24.53 12.78 -7.11
C LYS A 123 -23.48 11.84 -7.73
N ARG A 124 -22.25 11.83 -7.18
CA ARG A 124 -21.11 11.06 -7.72
C ARG A 124 -20.74 9.83 -6.87
N GLN A 125 -21.64 9.34 -6.01
CA GLN A 125 -21.38 8.17 -5.15
C GLN A 125 -20.97 6.96 -5.97
N ALA A 126 -21.68 6.66 -7.07
CA ALA A 126 -21.39 5.52 -7.93
C ALA A 126 -19.98 5.56 -8.53
N TRP A 127 -19.43 6.74 -8.81
CA TRP A 127 -18.07 6.88 -9.33
C TRP A 127 -17.02 6.52 -8.27
N VAL A 128 -17.23 6.95 -7.02
CA VAL A 128 -16.34 6.59 -5.90
C VAL A 128 -16.41 5.08 -5.64
N GLU A 129 -17.61 4.50 -5.65
CA GLU A 129 -17.81 3.06 -5.45
C GLU A 129 -17.11 2.24 -6.56
N GLU A 130 -17.16 2.71 -7.80
CA GLU A 130 -16.49 2.05 -8.93
C GLU A 130 -14.96 2.06 -8.76
N GLU A 131 -14.38 3.20 -8.41
CA GLU A 131 -12.95 3.31 -8.16
C GLU A 131 -12.49 2.48 -6.95
N LEU A 132 -13.29 2.44 -5.88
CA LEU A 132 -12.98 1.65 -4.70
C LEU A 132 -13.08 0.14 -4.95
N LYS A 133 -13.83 -0.35 -5.94
CA LYS A 133 -13.92 -1.78 -6.26
C LYS A 133 -12.55 -2.40 -6.53
N ILE A 134 -11.65 -1.67 -7.19
CA ILE A 134 -10.29 -2.12 -7.47
C ILE A 134 -9.51 -2.37 -6.17
N LEU A 135 -9.71 -1.49 -5.19
CA LEU A 135 -9.06 -1.60 -3.87
C LEU A 135 -9.71 -2.69 -2.99
N MET A 136 -10.97 -3.05 -3.26
CA MET A 136 -11.67 -4.13 -2.55
C MET A 136 -11.41 -5.52 -3.12
N ASP A 137 -10.82 -5.59 -4.31
CA ASP A 137 -10.53 -6.87 -4.95
C ASP A 137 -9.28 -7.53 -4.34
N PRO A 138 -9.42 -8.72 -3.70
CA PRO A 138 -8.28 -9.46 -3.17
C PRO A 138 -7.19 -9.77 -4.20
N GLU A 139 -7.53 -9.88 -5.48
CA GLU A 139 -6.58 -10.13 -6.55
C GLU A 139 -5.60 -8.95 -6.73
N THR A 140 -6.00 -7.74 -6.34
CA THR A 140 -5.13 -6.55 -6.34
C THR A 140 -3.90 -6.73 -5.45
N TYR A 141 -4.02 -7.53 -4.37
CA TYR A 141 -2.99 -7.76 -3.35
C TYR A 141 -2.34 -9.13 -3.45
N THR A 142 -2.85 -9.99 -4.33
CA THR A 142 -2.31 -11.33 -4.54
C THR A 142 -1.34 -11.32 -5.72
N ILE A 143 -0.11 -11.72 -5.47
CA ILE A 143 0.89 -11.91 -6.52
C ILE A 143 1.06 -13.41 -6.70
N ASP A 144 0.48 -13.96 -7.78
CA ASP A 144 0.82 -15.31 -8.20
C ASP A 144 2.28 -15.31 -8.72
N PRO A 145 3.17 -16.07 -8.06
CA PRO A 145 4.58 -16.16 -8.50
C PRO A 145 4.76 -16.52 -9.96
N LYS A 146 3.83 -17.29 -10.52
CA LYS A 146 3.84 -17.68 -11.95
C LYS A 146 3.80 -16.47 -12.88
N TYR A 147 3.18 -15.37 -12.47
CA TYR A 147 3.04 -14.15 -13.27
C TYR A 147 3.97 -13.03 -12.83
N ALA A 148 4.86 -13.26 -11.85
CA ALA A 148 5.78 -12.25 -11.31
C ALA A 148 6.71 -11.65 -12.40
N TRP A 149 7.04 -12.41 -13.42
CA TRP A 149 7.87 -11.98 -14.56
C TRP A 149 7.29 -10.78 -15.33
N ARG A 150 5.96 -10.62 -15.36
CA ARG A 150 5.29 -9.49 -16.04
C ARG A 150 5.66 -8.12 -15.46
N ARG A 151 6.20 -8.11 -14.24
CA ARG A 151 6.66 -6.89 -13.55
C ARG A 151 8.13 -6.58 -13.82
N VAL A 152 8.85 -7.48 -14.47
CA VAL A 152 10.26 -7.30 -14.84
C VAL A 152 10.34 -6.52 -16.13
N LYS A 153 10.95 -5.34 -16.09
CA LYS A 153 11.16 -4.51 -17.28
C LYS A 153 12.26 -5.12 -18.15
N THR A 154 11.91 -5.71 -19.28
CA THR A 154 12.85 -6.22 -20.27
C THR A 154 12.52 -5.71 -21.66
N ARG A 155 13.55 -5.49 -22.48
CA ARG A 155 13.42 -5.17 -23.90
C ARG A 155 13.65 -6.41 -24.78
N SER A 156 13.98 -7.55 -24.19
CA SER A 156 14.25 -8.77 -24.93
C SER A 156 12.98 -9.37 -25.49
N SER A 157 12.99 -9.74 -26.77
CA SER A 157 11.97 -10.54 -27.43
C SER A 157 12.37 -12.02 -27.57
N SER A 158 13.57 -12.40 -27.08
CA SER A 158 14.03 -13.79 -27.11
C SER A 158 13.20 -14.65 -26.18
N TRP A 159 12.51 -15.66 -26.71
CA TRP A 159 11.71 -16.58 -25.93
C TRP A 159 12.53 -17.34 -24.87
N LYS A 160 13.80 -17.68 -25.18
CA LYS A 160 14.74 -18.33 -24.24
C LYS A 160 15.05 -17.42 -23.05
N MET A 161 15.26 -16.16 -23.32
CA MET A 161 15.50 -15.15 -22.26
C MET A 161 14.24 -14.93 -21.42
N LEU A 162 13.09 -14.80 -22.06
CA LEU A 162 11.81 -14.60 -21.37
C LEU A 162 11.46 -15.81 -20.49
N ALA A 163 11.73 -17.03 -20.95
CA ALA A 163 11.53 -18.23 -20.16
C ALA A 163 12.43 -18.26 -18.91
N ALA A 164 13.73 -17.91 -19.07
CA ALA A 164 14.65 -17.83 -17.94
C ALA A 164 14.22 -16.74 -16.93
N ILE A 165 13.80 -15.57 -17.41
CA ILE A 165 13.26 -14.49 -16.56
C ILE A 165 12.02 -14.97 -15.82
N ALA A 166 11.12 -15.73 -16.47
CA ALA A 166 9.90 -16.22 -15.86
C ALA A 166 10.19 -17.17 -14.68
N GLU A 167 11.11 -18.10 -14.86
CA GLU A 167 11.51 -19.04 -13.80
C GLU A 167 12.23 -18.32 -12.64
N LEU A 168 13.17 -17.43 -12.96
CA LEU A 168 13.88 -16.65 -11.95
C LEU A 168 12.93 -15.73 -11.17
N ALA A 169 12.01 -15.04 -11.86
CA ALA A 169 11.03 -14.18 -11.23
C ALA A 169 10.06 -14.99 -10.33
N MET A 170 9.63 -16.16 -10.79
CA MET A 170 8.79 -17.06 -10.00
C MET A 170 9.51 -17.54 -8.74
N PHE A 171 10.75 -17.98 -8.86
CA PHE A 171 11.57 -18.36 -7.71
C PHE A 171 11.72 -17.21 -6.71
N ARG A 172 12.12 -16.02 -7.21
CA ARG A 172 12.30 -14.83 -6.38
C ARG A 172 11.05 -14.48 -5.60
N GLU A 173 9.90 -14.50 -6.27
CA GLU A 173 8.63 -14.17 -5.64
C GLU A 173 8.23 -15.20 -4.58
N LYS A 174 8.32 -16.50 -4.88
CA LYS A 174 8.07 -17.57 -3.92
C LYS A 174 8.95 -17.44 -2.68
N TYR A 175 10.24 -17.23 -2.89
CA TYR A 175 11.20 -17.10 -1.78
C TYR A 175 10.91 -15.85 -0.93
N ALA A 176 10.63 -14.71 -1.57
CA ALA A 176 10.28 -13.47 -0.89
C ALA A 176 9.02 -13.63 -0.02
N GLN A 177 7.97 -14.27 -0.56
CA GLN A 177 6.74 -14.55 0.18
C GLN A 177 6.98 -15.52 1.35
N GLN A 178 7.74 -16.59 1.14
CA GLN A 178 8.05 -17.56 2.22
C GLN A 178 8.85 -16.94 3.36
N LYS A 179 9.78 -16.03 3.03
CA LYS A 179 10.65 -15.37 4.01
C LYS A 179 10.08 -14.06 4.55
N ASN A 180 8.93 -13.62 4.03
CA ASN A 180 8.31 -12.34 4.34
C ASN A 180 9.29 -11.17 4.21
N ILE A 181 10.02 -11.13 3.09
CA ILE A 181 10.98 -10.08 2.78
C ILE A 181 10.66 -9.44 1.41
N PRO A 182 11.01 -8.16 1.21
CA PRO A 182 10.88 -7.54 -0.10
C PRO A 182 11.66 -8.29 -1.17
N ARG A 183 11.05 -8.54 -2.34
CA ARG A 183 11.66 -9.28 -3.45
C ARG A 183 13.05 -8.75 -3.87
N ASN A 184 13.28 -7.43 -3.76
CA ASN A 184 14.56 -6.82 -4.10
C ASN A 184 15.67 -7.13 -3.09
N ARG A 185 15.33 -7.67 -1.91
CA ARG A 185 16.32 -8.20 -0.95
C ARG A 185 16.77 -9.61 -1.28
N VAL A 186 16.01 -10.33 -2.09
CA VAL A 186 16.46 -11.64 -2.62
C VAL A 186 17.51 -11.39 -3.69
N TYR A 187 17.15 -10.70 -4.76
CA TYR A 187 18.05 -10.11 -5.76
C TYR A 187 17.29 -9.09 -6.63
N LYS A 188 18.05 -8.13 -7.19
CA LYS A 188 17.51 -7.04 -8.01
C LYS A 188 17.19 -7.50 -9.44
N ASP A 189 16.41 -6.69 -10.18
CA ASP A 189 16.07 -6.99 -11.57
C ASP A 189 17.31 -7.07 -12.47
N ASP A 190 18.33 -6.24 -12.25
CA ASP A 190 19.58 -6.27 -13.02
C ASP A 190 20.30 -7.61 -12.88
N CYS A 191 20.42 -8.13 -11.65
CA CYS A 191 20.98 -9.45 -11.39
C CYS A 191 20.15 -10.57 -12.07
N MET A 192 18.83 -10.46 -12.04
CA MET A 192 17.96 -11.40 -12.74
C MET A 192 18.21 -11.38 -14.24
N MET A 193 18.37 -10.21 -14.83
CA MET A 193 18.63 -10.06 -16.26
C MET A 193 19.99 -10.67 -16.64
N GLU A 194 21.01 -10.50 -15.81
CA GLU A 194 22.35 -11.07 -15.99
C GLU A 194 22.29 -12.60 -15.92
N LEU A 195 21.67 -13.17 -14.89
CA LEU A 195 21.45 -14.61 -14.75
C LEU A 195 20.67 -15.19 -15.93
N ALA A 196 19.64 -14.50 -16.41
CA ALA A 196 18.86 -14.95 -17.57
C ALA A 196 19.66 -14.90 -18.88
N ALA A 197 20.62 -13.99 -19.00
CA ALA A 197 21.49 -13.87 -20.17
C ALA A 197 22.60 -14.92 -20.16
N THR A 198 23.32 -15.05 -19.04
CA THR A 198 24.47 -15.95 -18.88
C THR A 198 24.06 -17.41 -18.72
N ARG A 199 22.97 -17.66 -17.98
CA ARG A 199 22.47 -19.00 -17.67
C ARG A 199 23.55 -19.92 -17.13
N PRO A 200 24.17 -19.57 -15.99
CA PRO A 200 25.25 -20.34 -15.39
C PRO A 200 24.79 -21.78 -15.13
N LYS A 201 25.70 -22.74 -15.32
CA LYS A 201 25.44 -24.16 -15.08
C LYS A 201 25.94 -24.63 -13.73
N SER A 202 26.79 -23.83 -13.10
CA SER A 202 27.38 -24.11 -11.80
C SER A 202 27.47 -22.82 -10.97
N LEU A 203 27.88 -22.93 -9.71
CA LEU A 203 28.16 -21.79 -8.84
C LEU A 203 29.49 -21.10 -9.18
N GLU A 204 30.31 -21.72 -10.01
CA GLU A 204 31.64 -21.22 -10.40
C GLU A 204 31.59 -20.44 -11.72
N ASP A 205 30.49 -20.54 -12.47
CA ASP A 205 30.24 -19.79 -13.70
C ASP A 205 29.79 -18.34 -13.37
#